data_ba8324a328a083db3bf04b1f3aeced9a
#
_entry.id   ba8324a328a083db3bf04b1f3aeced9a
#
_cell.length_a   1.000
_cell.length_b   1.000
_cell.length_c   1.000
_cell.angle_alpha   90.00
_cell.angle_beta   90.00
_cell.angle_gamma   90.00
#
_symmetry.space_group_name_H-M   'P 1'
#
loop_
_entity.id
_entity.type
_entity.pdbx_description
1 polymer ?
#
loop_
_entity_poly.entity_id
_entity_poly.type
_entity_poly.pdbx_seq_one_letter_code
_entity_poly.pdbx_strand_id
1 'polypeptide(L)'
;EDIDEDDIESLLIQQIEFCSTLILNKTDTVSPEQIAELKAIVRSLQKDAVIVEAQNGEVPMEELLDTDRFDFMRAYNSAAWIEAMEHPEEHDDPEVLEYDIETFVYSRRKPFDLKKFTDFVEQEWPDEVIRVKGPLWQTGDPDMCYMFEQAGHQMRLMENGLFVDSAPEGEKQKIIDENPEIMQIWDDETGDRMTSLCIIGRHMDKDALIASLDACLTDWH
;
A
#
# COMPACT_ATOMS: atom_id res chain seq x y z
N GLU A 1 -2.39 -23.30 -16.93
CA GLU A 1 -1.91 -21.89 -16.80
C GLU A 1 -0.75 -21.97 -15.83
N ASP A 2 0.45 -21.71 -16.31
CA ASP A 2 1.61 -21.60 -15.43
C ASP A 2 1.44 -20.28 -14.66
N ILE A 3 1.50 -20.36 -13.33
CA ILE A 3 1.52 -19.18 -12.46
C ILE A 3 2.90 -18.54 -12.67
N ASP A 4 2.92 -17.29 -13.12
CA ASP A 4 4.16 -16.54 -13.29
C ASP A 4 4.81 -16.30 -11.91
N GLU A 5 6.15 -16.29 -11.83
CA GLU A 5 6.84 -16.05 -10.55
C GLU A 5 6.41 -14.71 -9.94
N ASP A 6 6.17 -13.70 -10.77
CA ASP A 6 5.70 -12.38 -10.35
C ASP A 6 4.31 -12.42 -9.69
N ASP A 7 3.40 -13.32 -10.15
CA ASP A 7 2.09 -13.54 -9.52
C ASP A 7 2.21 -14.07 -8.08
N ILE A 8 3.28 -14.83 -7.79
CA ILE A 8 3.52 -15.42 -6.46
C ILE A 8 3.91 -14.33 -5.46
N GLU A 9 4.77 -13.38 -5.83
CA GLU A 9 5.19 -12.29 -4.95
C GLU A 9 4.01 -11.41 -4.53
N SER A 10 3.19 -11.00 -5.49
CA SER A 10 1.99 -10.20 -5.22
C SER A 10 1.00 -10.95 -4.33
N LEU A 11 0.81 -12.25 -4.57
CA LEU A 11 -0.06 -13.08 -3.75
C LEU A 11 0.46 -13.20 -2.31
N LEU A 12 1.78 -13.39 -2.14
CA LEU A 12 2.42 -13.50 -0.83
C LEU A 12 2.22 -12.22 -0.02
N ILE A 13 2.49 -11.06 -0.61
CA ILE A 13 2.30 -9.77 0.05
C ILE A 13 0.84 -9.56 0.46
N GLN A 14 -0.13 -9.84 -0.42
CA GLN A 14 -1.55 -9.75 -0.10
C GLN A 14 -1.95 -10.68 1.05
N GLN A 15 -1.40 -11.89 1.12
CA GLN A 15 -1.65 -12.82 2.23
C GLN A 15 -1.07 -12.30 3.54
N ILE A 16 0.12 -11.68 3.53
CA ILE A 16 0.73 -11.06 4.70
C ILE A 16 -0.14 -9.88 5.17
N GLU A 17 -0.55 -9.01 4.27
CA GLU A 17 -1.38 -7.83 4.59
C GLU A 17 -2.70 -8.19 5.28
N PHE A 18 -3.25 -9.38 5.02
CA PHE A 18 -4.56 -9.80 5.53
C PHE A 18 -4.53 -10.90 6.60
N CYS A 19 -3.35 -11.33 7.05
CA CYS A 19 -3.26 -12.39 8.05
C CYS A 19 -3.44 -11.86 9.49
N SER A 20 -3.97 -12.68 10.38
CA SER A 20 -3.98 -12.45 11.83
C SER A 20 -2.86 -13.20 12.56
N THR A 21 -2.32 -14.24 11.93
CA THR A 21 -1.19 -15.03 12.43
C THR A 21 -0.29 -15.39 11.24
N LEU A 22 1.00 -15.11 11.37
CA LEU A 22 2.01 -15.42 10.38
C LEU A 22 3.05 -16.37 10.99
N ILE A 23 3.33 -17.49 10.31
CA ILE A 23 4.32 -18.45 10.75
C ILE A 23 5.58 -18.28 9.92
N LEU A 24 6.67 -17.85 10.56
CA LEU A 24 8.00 -17.88 9.98
C LEU A 24 8.62 -19.27 10.23
N ASN A 25 8.56 -20.13 9.22
CA ASN A 25 9.10 -21.48 9.32
C ASN A 25 10.54 -21.56 8.82
N LYS A 26 11.23 -22.66 9.17
CA LYS A 26 12.65 -22.92 8.84
C LYS A 26 13.61 -21.89 9.46
N THR A 27 13.28 -21.38 10.65
CA THR A 27 14.12 -20.39 11.35
C THR A 27 15.49 -20.96 11.76
N ASP A 28 15.67 -22.28 11.73
CA ASP A 28 16.95 -22.97 11.90
C ASP A 28 17.94 -22.81 10.73
N THR A 29 17.46 -22.35 9.57
CA THR A 29 18.27 -22.19 8.35
C THR A 29 18.85 -20.79 8.16
N VAL A 30 18.46 -19.83 8.99
CA VAL A 30 18.86 -18.43 8.90
C VAL A 30 19.39 -17.91 10.23
N SER A 31 20.13 -16.79 10.20
CA SER A 31 20.66 -16.20 11.43
C SER A 31 19.57 -15.44 12.21
N PRO A 32 19.78 -15.21 13.54
CA PRO A 32 18.86 -14.38 14.33
C PRO A 32 18.67 -12.97 13.76
N GLU A 33 19.69 -12.38 13.18
CA GLU A 33 19.66 -11.06 12.56
C GLU A 33 18.75 -11.08 11.32
N GLN A 34 18.82 -12.13 10.50
CA GLN A 34 17.95 -12.31 9.35
C GLN A 34 16.48 -12.54 9.77
N ILE A 35 16.24 -13.24 10.87
CA ILE A 35 14.89 -13.42 11.43
C ILE A 35 14.32 -12.06 11.87
N ALA A 36 15.12 -11.25 12.55
CA ALA A 36 14.70 -9.92 12.99
C ALA A 36 14.40 -8.99 11.80
N GLU A 37 15.23 -9.02 10.76
CA GLU A 37 15.00 -8.31 9.51
C GLU A 37 13.69 -8.74 8.81
N LEU A 38 13.43 -10.05 8.69
CA LEU A 38 12.18 -10.57 8.12
C LEU A 38 10.96 -10.14 8.92
N LYS A 39 11.06 -10.11 10.26
CA LYS A 39 9.98 -9.60 11.11
C LYS A 39 9.72 -8.12 10.86
N ALA A 40 10.76 -7.31 10.71
CA ALA A 40 10.62 -5.89 10.41
C ALA A 40 9.90 -5.67 9.05
N ILE A 41 10.25 -6.44 8.02
CA ILE A 41 9.55 -6.42 6.72
C ILE A 41 8.06 -6.81 6.90
N VAL A 42 7.77 -7.88 7.64
CA VAL A 42 6.38 -8.28 7.91
C VAL A 42 5.62 -7.18 8.65
N ARG A 43 6.24 -6.53 9.65
CA ARG A 43 5.64 -5.43 10.41
C ARG A 43 5.36 -4.20 9.54
N SER A 44 6.20 -3.91 8.55
CA SER A 44 5.96 -2.81 7.62
C SER A 44 4.76 -3.06 6.67
N LEU A 45 4.34 -4.33 6.51
CA LEU A 45 3.18 -4.71 5.71
C LEU A 45 1.93 -4.96 6.56
N GLN A 46 2.10 -5.53 7.76
CA GLN A 46 1.03 -5.94 8.67
C GLN A 46 1.46 -5.75 10.13
N LYS A 47 0.93 -4.72 10.80
CA LYS A 47 1.34 -4.33 12.15
C LYS A 47 0.82 -5.26 13.24
N ASP A 48 -0.39 -5.80 13.09
CA ASP A 48 -1.14 -6.48 14.15
C ASP A 48 -0.99 -8.00 14.16
N ALA A 49 -0.47 -8.62 13.08
CA ALA A 49 -0.36 -10.07 13.01
C ALA A 49 0.55 -10.64 14.11
N VAL A 50 0.14 -11.74 14.72
CA VAL A 50 1.01 -12.50 15.61
C VAL A 50 2.01 -13.27 14.79
N ILE A 51 3.32 -13.01 14.98
CA ILE A 51 4.39 -13.72 14.29
C ILE A 51 4.86 -14.87 15.18
N VAL A 52 4.77 -16.10 14.65
CA VAL A 52 5.21 -17.33 15.30
C VAL A 52 6.42 -17.88 14.56
N GLU A 53 7.54 -18.03 15.27
CA GLU A 53 8.72 -18.71 14.73
C GLU A 53 8.55 -20.22 14.84
N ALA A 54 8.94 -20.94 13.78
CA ALA A 54 8.83 -22.39 13.73
C ALA A 54 10.04 -23.03 13.05
N GLN A 55 10.27 -24.30 13.37
CA GLN A 55 11.26 -25.16 12.73
C GLN A 55 10.55 -26.44 12.31
N ASN A 56 10.79 -26.91 11.10
CA ASN A 56 10.16 -28.11 10.53
C ASN A 56 8.62 -28.15 10.62
N GLY A 57 7.96 -26.97 10.68
CA GLY A 57 6.50 -26.86 10.81
C GLY A 57 5.99 -27.15 12.23
N GLU A 58 6.85 -27.26 13.22
CA GLU A 58 6.45 -27.46 14.61
C GLU A 58 5.94 -26.15 15.20
N VAL A 59 4.61 -26.05 15.34
CA VAL A 59 3.92 -24.91 15.94
C VAL A 59 2.97 -25.43 17.02
N PRO A 60 2.94 -24.83 18.22
CA PRO A 60 1.94 -25.18 19.24
C PRO A 60 0.52 -25.03 18.71
N MET A 61 -0.34 -26.03 18.92
CA MET A 61 -1.71 -26.02 18.39
C MET A 61 -2.56 -24.88 18.95
N GLU A 62 -2.26 -24.43 20.15
CA GLU A 62 -2.88 -23.25 20.79
C GLU A 62 -2.58 -21.93 20.06
N GLU A 63 -1.54 -21.87 19.24
CA GLU A 63 -1.23 -20.71 18.39
C GLU A 63 -2.03 -20.71 17.09
N LEU A 64 -2.66 -21.84 16.73
CA LEU A 64 -3.35 -22.03 15.45
C LEU A 64 -4.87 -22.21 15.61
N LEU A 65 -5.31 -22.86 16.68
CA LEU A 65 -6.71 -23.23 16.89
C LEU A 65 -7.30 -22.45 18.07
N ASP A 66 -8.59 -22.11 17.94
CA ASP A 66 -9.39 -21.42 18.97
C ASP A 66 -8.72 -20.13 19.50
N THR A 67 -8.02 -19.43 18.63
CA THR A 67 -7.24 -18.24 19.01
C THR A 67 -8.09 -16.97 19.10
N ASP A 68 -9.29 -16.96 18.53
CA ASP A 68 -10.18 -15.78 18.37
C ASP A 68 -9.44 -14.53 17.81
N ARG A 69 -8.31 -14.74 17.10
CA ARG A 69 -7.47 -13.64 16.57
C ARG A 69 -8.04 -13.03 15.30
N PHE A 70 -8.82 -13.79 14.54
CA PHE A 70 -9.34 -13.30 13.27
C PHE A 70 -10.62 -12.50 13.48
N ASP A 71 -10.52 -11.21 13.22
CA ASP A 71 -11.64 -10.28 13.03
C ASP A 71 -11.48 -9.67 11.64
N PHE A 72 -12.54 -9.73 10.83
CA PHE A 72 -12.47 -9.27 9.44
C PHE A 72 -12.14 -7.78 9.33
N MET A 73 -12.83 -6.94 10.13
CA MET A 73 -12.61 -5.49 10.09
C MET A 73 -11.23 -5.10 10.61
N ARG A 74 -10.78 -5.78 11.67
CA ARG A 74 -9.43 -5.57 12.18
C ARG A 74 -8.38 -6.01 11.18
N ALA A 75 -8.49 -7.19 10.58
CA ALA A 75 -7.56 -7.68 9.57
C ALA A 75 -7.52 -6.77 8.32
N TYR A 76 -8.67 -6.24 7.93
CA TYR A 76 -8.77 -5.30 6.81
C TYR A 76 -8.06 -3.96 7.13
N ASN A 77 -8.30 -3.40 8.32
CA ASN A 77 -7.74 -2.10 8.72
C ASN A 77 -6.29 -2.18 9.19
N SER A 78 -5.76 -3.37 9.52
CA SER A 78 -4.39 -3.55 10.02
C SER A 78 -3.32 -3.62 8.93
N ALA A 79 -3.71 -3.60 7.65
CA ALA A 79 -2.75 -3.44 6.58
C ALA A 79 -2.08 -2.06 6.71
N ALA A 80 -0.75 -2.05 6.79
CA ALA A 80 0.02 -0.86 7.12
C ALA A 80 -0.25 0.32 6.16
N TRP A 81 -0.55 0.04 4.88
CA TRP A 81 -0.87 1.08 3.90
C TRP A 81 -2.18 1.83 4.20
N ILE A 82 -3.19 1.17 4.81
CA ILE A 82 -4.46 1.84 5.21
C ILE A 82 -4.17 2.81 6.34
N GLU A 83 -3.50 2.33 7.40
CA GLU A 83 -3.14 3.14 8.55
C GLU A 83 -2.26 4.32 8.15
N ALA A 84 -1.29 4.10 7.23
CA ALA A 84 -0.44 5.14 6.70
C ALA A 84 -1.24 6.24 5.98
N MET A 85 -2.29 5.88 5.25
CA MET A 85 -3.14 6.84 4.56
C MET A 85 -4.09 7.59 5.51
N GLU A 86 -4.56 6.94 6.58
CA GLU A 86 -5.43 7.55 7.58
C GLU A 86 -4.66 8.46 8.55
N HIS A 87 -3.41 8.09 8.87
CA HIS A 87 -2.56 8.77 9.85
C HIS A 87 -1.16 9.08 9.31
N PRO A 88 -1.01 10.01 8.34
CA PRO A 88 0.26 10.29 7.66
C PRO A 88 1.42 10.72 8.56
N GLU A 89 1.15 11.13 9.80
CA GLU A 89 2.12 11.68 10.74
C GLU A 89 2.69 10.64 11.74
N GLU A 90 2.18 9.37 11.74
CA GLU A 90 2.43 8.40 12.81
C GLU A 90 3.20 7.14 12.33
N HIS A 91 4.13 7.26 11.36
CA HIS A 91 4.72 6.08 10.70
C HIS A 91 6.07 5.60 11.26
N ASP A 92 6.52 6.13 12.37
CA ASP A 92 7.84 5.80 12.93
C ASP A 92 7.74 4.62 13.92
N ASP A 93 7.66 3.37 13.41
CA ASP A 93 7.93 2.19 14.22
C ASP A 93 9.46 2.02 14.36
N PRO A 94 10.02 2.16 15.58
CA PRO A 94 11.47 2.09 15.78
C PRO A 94 12.09 0.76 15.33
N GLU A 95 11.36 -0.37 15.43
CA GLU A 95 11.85 -1.69 14.99
C GLU A 95 11.98 -1.75 13.47
N VAL A 96 11.07 -1.09 12.74
CA VAL A 96 11.06 -1.03 11.27
C VAL A 96 12.19 -0.11 10.77
N LEU A 97 12.35 1.05 11.41
CA LEU A 97 13.40 2.02 11.07
C LEU A 97 14.82 1.49 11.30
N GLU A 98 15.05 0.58 12.28
CA GLU A 98 16.37 -0.03 12.53
C GLU A 98 16.90 -0.80 11.30
N TYR A 99 16.00 -1.27 10.42
CA TYR A 99 16.34 -2.02 9.20
C TYR A 99 16.28 -1.18 7.92
N ASP A 100 16.29 0.16 8.06
CA ASP A 100 16.17 1.11 6.94
C ASP A 100 14.91 0.87 6.09
N ILE A 101 13.82 0.41 6.72
CA ILE A 101 12.51 0.31 6.09
C ILE A 101 11.73 1.58 6.43
N GLU A 102 11.26 2.26 5.41
CA GLU A 102 10.49 3.49 5.55
C GLU A 102 9.12 3.36 4.89
N THR A 103 8.13 4.02 5.49
CA THR A 103 6.79 4.17 4.93
C THR A 103 6.46 5.65 4.83
N PHE A 104 5.97 6.09 3.69
CA PHE A 104 5.46 7.45 3.54
C PHE A 104 4.28 7.52 2.57
N VAL A 105 3.49 8.59 2.68
CA VAL A 105 2.39 8.87 1.77
C VAL A 105 2.80 9.98 0.80
N TYR A 106 2.76 9.66 -0.49
CA TYR A 106 2.92 10.62 -1.56
C TYR A 106 1.54 11.15 -1.95
N SER A 107 1.27 12.42 -1.72
CA SER A 107 -0.02 13.04 -2.05
C SER A 107 0.15 14.25 -2.96
N ARG A 108 -0.60 14.28 -4.06
CA ARG A 108 -0.61 15.43 -5.00
C ARG A 108 -2.02 15.66 -5.57
N ARG A 109 -2.34 16.94 -5.76
CA ARG A 109 -3.59 17.39 -6.42
C ARG A 109 -3.34 17.81 -7.87
N LYS A 110 -2.47 17.11 -8.54
CA LYS A 110 -2.25 17.21 -9.98
C LYS A 110 -2.34 15.83 -10.59
N PRO A 111 -2.97 15.69 -11.77
CA PRO A 111 -3.05 14.39 -12.43
C PRO A 111 -1.68 13.97 -12.96
N PHE A 112 -1.48 12.68 -13.02
CA PHE A 112 -0.38 12.10 -13.79
C PHE A 112 -0.65 12.19 -15.30
N ASP A 113 0.37 12.51 -16.08
CA ASP A 113 0.45 12.13 -17.49
C ASP A 113 0.66 10.61 -17.54
N LEU A 114 -0.35 9.88 -18.00
CA LEU A 114 -0.33 8.42 -17.98
C LEU A 114 0.88 7.83 -18.71
N LYS A 115 1.28 8.46 -19.84
CA LYS A 115 2.43 7.97 -20.60
C LYS A 115 3.73 8.13 -19.81
N LYS A 116 3.97 9.29 -19.22
CA LYS A 116 5.18 9.52 -18.40
C LYS A 116 5.22 8.59 -17.20
N PHE A 117 4.06 8.41 -16.54
CA PHE A 117 3.96 7.52 -15.39
C PHE A 117 4.24 6.07 -15.78
N THR A 118 3.66 5.58 -16.90
CA THR A 118 3.91 4.23 -17.41
C THR A 118 5.39 4.06 -17.80
N ASP A 119 5.96 5.00 -18.54
CA ASP A 119 7.37 4.95 -18.93
C ASP A 119 8.29 4.89 -17.69
N PHE A 120 8.01 5.66 -16.62
CA PHE A 120 8.75 5.63 -15.37
C PHE A 120 8.61 4.29 -14.64
N VAL A 121 7.38 3.79 -14.53
CA VAL A 121 7.09 2.53 -13.85
C VAL A 121 7.74 1.32 -14.54
N GLU A 122 7.79 1.32 -15.88
CA GLU A 122 8.35 0.20 -16.65
C GLU A 122 9.89 0.24 -16.77
N GLN A 123 10.53 1.41 -16.65
CA GLN A 123 11.94 1.56 -17.02
C GLN A 123 12.83 2.01 -15.87
N GLU A 124 12.28 2.74 -14.89
CA GLU A 124 13.08 3.46 -13.88
C GLU A 124 12.57 3.21 -12.45
N TRP A 125 11.64 2.25 -12.25
CA TRP A 125 11.09 1.97 -10.93
C TRP A 125 12.17 1.42 -9.99
N PRO A 126 12.34 1.99 -8.76
CA PRO A 126 13.37 1.53 -7.84
C PRO A 126 13.08 0.13 -7.28
N ASP A 127 14.10 -0.75 -7.31
CA ASP A 127 14.03 -2.10 -6.74
C ASP A 127 13.87 -2.09 -5.20
N GLU A 128 14.21 -0.97 -4.56
CA GLU A 128 14.10 -0.76 -3.12
C GLU A 128 12.65 -0.63 -2.63
N VAL A 129 11.70 -0.39 -3.55
CA VAL A 129 10.27 -0.27 -3.22
C VAL A 129 9.66 -1.65 -3.07
N ILE A 130 9.18 -1.97 -1.88
CA ILE A 130 8.56 -3.25 -1.54
C ILE A 130 7.08 -3.25 -1.92
N ARG A 131 6.38 -2.15 -1.61
CA ARG A 131 4.93 -2.03 -1.79
C ARG A 131 4.53 -0.60 -2.10
N VAL A 132 3.63 -0.44 -3.08
CA VAL A 132 2.86 0.79 -3.26
C VAL A 132 1.39 0.45 -3.39
N LYS A 133 0.55 1.26 -2.75
CA LYS A 133 -0.90 1.16 -2.93
C LYS A 133 -1.57 2.49 -2.68
N GLY A 134 -2.57 2.80 -3.50
CA GLY A 134 -3.42 3.97 -3.27
C GLY A 134 -4.10 4.51 -4.52
N PRO A 135 -5.02 5.47 -4.33
CA PRO A 135 -5.72 6.13 -5.42
C PRO A 135 -4.76 6.97 -6.28
N LEU A 136 -4.98 6.90 -7.58
CA LEU A 136 -4.22 7.61 -8.59
C LEU A 136 -5.18 8.37 -9.52
N TRP A 137 -4.90 9.65 -9.73
CA TRP A 137 -5.56 10.51 -10.68
C TRP A 137 -4.72 10.74 -11.92
N GLN A 138 -5.29 10.61 -13.11
CA GLN A 138 -4.55 10.72 -14.38
C GLN A 138 -5.35 11.44 -15.46
N THR A 139 -4.67 12.01 -16.47
CA THR A 139 -5.25 12.87 -17.49
C THR A 139 -6.06 12.15 -18.57
N GLY A 140 -5.79 10.87 -18.82
CA GLY A 140 -6.45 10.11 -19.89
C GLY A 140 -7.93 9.83 -19.60
N ASP A 141 -8.29 9.73 -18.32
CA ASP A 141 -9.66 9.63 -17.82
C ASP A 141 -9.73 10.34 -16.46
N PRO A 142 -9.94 11.66 -16.47
CA PRO A 142 -9.83 12.49 -15.26
C PRO A 142 -11.00 12.32 -14.29
N ASP A 143 -12.09 11.71 -14.71
CA ASP A 143 -13.26 11.44 -13.88
C ASP A 143 -13.18 10.12 -13.14
N MET A 144 -12.30 9.22 -13.58
CA MET A 144 -12.08 7.91 -12.97
C MET A 144 -10.96 7.96 -11.94
N CYS A 145 -11.25 7.51 -10.73
CA CYS A 145 -10.24 7.19 -9.73
C CYS A 145 -9.66 5.80 -10.05
N TYR A 146 -8.36 5.73 -10.22
CA TYR A 146 -7.66 4.45 -10.36
C TYR A 146 -7.04 4.03 -9.04
N MET A 147 -6.96 2.73 -8.79
CA MET A 147 -6.13 2.16 -7.73
C MET A 147 -4.83 1.68 -8.36
N PHE A 148 -3.71 2.27 -7.96
CA PHE A 148 -2.38 1.77 -8.30
C PHE A 148 -1.89 0.83 -7.21
N GLU A 149 -1.43 -0.33 -7.61
CA GLU A 149 -0.82 -1.33 -6.73
C GLU A 149 0.50 -1.81 -7.33
N GLN A 150 1.52 -1.87 -6.48
CA GLN A 150 2.80 -2.52 -6.78
C GLN A 150 3.16 -3.43 -5.60
N ALA A 151 3.57 -4.65 -5.90
CA ALA A 151 4.06 -5.63 -4.94
C ALA A 151 5.16 -6.47 -5.60
N GLY A 152 6.39 -6.38 -5.12
CA GLY A 152 7.56 -6.90 -5.82
C GLY A 152 7.65 -6.31 -7.23
N HIS A 153 7.80 -7.14 -8.25
CA HIS A 153 7.86 -6.68 -9.65
C HIS A 153 6.49 -6.48 -10.30
N GLN A 154 5.40 -6.91 -9.66
CA GLN A 154 4.06 -6.74 -10.21
C GLN A 154 3.49 -5.36 -9.96
N MET A 155 2.94 -4.78 -11.01
CA MET A 155 2.25 -3.50 -10.98
C MET A 155 0.89 -3.60 -11.65
N ARG A 156 -0.12 -2.99 -11.03
CA ARG A 156 -1.50 -3.00 -11.52
C ARG A 156 -2.11 -1.62 -11.38
N LEU A 157 -2.85 -1.22 -12.40
CA LEU A 157 -3.70 -0.04 -12.38
C LEU A 157 -5.13 -0.48 -12.66
N MET A 158 -6.02 -0.32 -11.69
CA MET A 158 -7.40 -0.80 -11.75
C MET A 158 -8.37 0.35 -11.57
N GLU A 159 -9.50 0.32 -12.28
CA GLU A 159 -10.59 1.25 -12.05
C GLU A 159 -11.18 1.04 -10.63
N ASN A 160 -11.30 2.14 -9.87
CA ASN A 160 -11.80 2.13 -8.49
C ASN A 160 -13.09 2.95 -8.30
N GLY A 161 -13.74 3.31 -9.40
CA GLY A 161 -14.94 4.13 -9.41
C GLY A 161 -14.67 5.58 -9.80
N LEU A 162 -15.75 6.35 -9.96
CA LEU A 162 -15.63 7.76 -10.31
C LEU A 162 -15.29 8.61 -9.08
N PHE A 163 -14.56 9.69 -9.30
CA PHE A 163 -14.44 10.74 -8.29
C PHE A 163 -15.82 11.35 -8.01
N VAL A 164 -16.09 11.69 -6.77
CA VAL A 164 -17.40 12.24 -6.35
C VAL A 164 -17.68 13.56 -7.06
N ASP A 165 -16.66 14.36 -7.29
CA ASP A 165 -16.80 15.62 -8.02
C ASP A 165 -17.20 15.43 -9.50
N SER A 166 -16.98 14.24 -10.07
CA SER A 166 -17.45 13.88 -11.42
C SER A 166 -18.92 13.46 -11.48
N ALA A 167 -19.56 13.22 -10.33
CA ALA A 167 -20.96 12.84 -10.28
C ALA A 167 -21.89 14.01 -10.62
N PRO A 168 -23.09 13.74 -11.20
CA PRO A 168 -24.13 14.75 -11.37
C PRO A 168 -24.46 15.44 -10.04
N GLU A 169 -24.75 16.77 -10.07
CA GLU A 169 -24.88 17.60 -8.86
C GLU A 169 -25.86 17.04 -7.82
N GLY A 170 -26.98 16.47 -8.26
CA GLY A 170 -27.96 15.88 -7.35
C GLY A 170 -27.52 14.58 -6.70
N GLU A 171 -26.60 13.83 -7.32
CA GLU A 171 -26.00 12.60 -6.77
C GLU A 171 -24.79 12.95 -5.91
N LYS A 172 -23.99 13.93 -6.34
CA LYS A 172 -22.82 14.44 -5.60
C LYS A 172 -23.21 14.81 -4.17
N GLN A 173 -24.24 15.66 -4.00
CA GLN A 173 -24.66 16.08 -2.67
C GLN A 173 -25.11 14.90 -1.81
N LYS A 174 -25.84 13.95 -2.41
CA LYS A 174 -26.29 12.76 -1.67
C LYS A 174 -25.10 11.90 -1.20
N ILE A 175 -24.09 11.69 -2.05
CA ILE A 175 -22.89 10.93 -1.71
C ILE A 175 -22.14 11.62 -0.56
N ILE A 176 -21.99 12.95 -0.60
CA ILE A 176 -21.33 13.74 0.43
C ILE A 176 -22.13 13.67 1.75
N ASP A 177 -23.46 13.75 1.71
CA ASP A 177 -24.31 13.67 2.90
C ASP A 177 -24.24 12.29 3.57
N GLU A 178 -24.10 11.24 2.76
CA GLU A 178 -23.96 9.84 3.25
C GLU A 178 -22.52 9.54 3.73
N ASN A 179 -21.51 10.28 3.24
CA ASN A 179 -20.08 10.06 3.55
C ASN A 179 -19.39 11.41 3.84
N PRO A 180 -19.67 12.04 4.99
CA PRO A 180 -19.18 13.39 5.29
C PRO A 180 -17.64 13.48 5.41
N GLU A 181 -16.95 12.38 5.59
CA GLU A 181 -15.49 12.29 5.60
C GLU A 181 -14.86 12.70 4.26
N ILE A 182 -15.58 12.62 3.15
CA ILE A 182 -15.12 13.09 1.84
C ILE A 182 -14.73 14.58 1.89
N MET A 183 -15.44 15.36 2.71
CA MET A 183 -15.15 16.79 2.87
C MET A 183 -13.81 17.08 3.55
N GLN A 184 -13.19 16.13 4.20
CA GLN A 184 -11.85 16.29 4.79
C GLN A 184 -10.76 16.37 3.72
N ILE A 185 -11.00 15.73 2.58
CA ILE A 185 -10.09 15.74 1.44
C ILE A 185 -10.58 16.63 0.29
N TRP A 186 -11.68 17.34 0.47
CA TRP A 186 -12.26 18.18 -0.59
C TRP A 186 -11.42 19.45 -0.82
N ASP A 187 -11.20 19.76 -2.08
CA ASP A 187 -10.50 20.96 -2.54
C ASP A 187 -11.41 21.77 -3.48
N ASP A 188 -11.34 23.11 -3.43
CA ASP A 188 -12.23 23.99 -4.20
C ASP A 188 -12.00 23.91 -5.72
N GLU A 189 -10.81 23.53 -6.18
CA GLU A 189 -10.44 23.48 -7.59
C GLU A 189 -10.57 22.06 -8.17
N THR A 190 -10.27 21.03 -7.38
CA THR A 190 -10.15 19.65 -7.84
C THR A 190 -11.18 18.70 -7.25
N GLY A 191 -12.02 19.16 -6.31
CA GLY A 191 -12.97 18.33 -5.58
C GLY A 191 -12.23 17.29 -4.74
N ASP A 192 -12.64 16.03 -4.84
CA ASP A 192 -11.98 14.88 -4.20
C ASP A 192 -10.87 14.26 -5.07
N ARG A 193 -10.59 14.84 -6.25
CA ARG A 193 -9.52 14.35 -7.13
C ARG A 193 -8.16 14.57 -6.52
N MET A 194 -7.46 13.49 -6.29
CA MET A 194 -6.08 13.49 -5.84
C MET A 194 -5.40 12.16 -6.13
N THR A 195 -4.09 12.19 -6.20
CA THR A 195 -3.26 10.99 -6.04
C THR A 195 -2.80 10.92 -4.61
N SER A 196 -2.92 9.75 -3.98
CA SER A 196 -2.40 9.47 -2.65
C SER A 196 -1.88 8.03 -2.61
N LEU A 197 -0.56 7.87 -2.64
CA LEU A 197 0.10 6.56 -2.69
C LEU A 197 0.86 6.33 -1.39
N CYS A 198 0.50 5.29 -0.64
CA CYS A 198 1.35 4.77 0.42
C CYS A 198 2.48 3.97 -0.20
N ILE A 199 3.71 4.32 0.15
CA ILE A 199 4.93 3.72 -0.38
C ILE A 199 5.72 3.16 0.79
N ILE A 200 6.03 1.86 0.71
CA ILE A 200 6.86 1.12 1.66
C ILE A 200 8.11 0.66 0.91
N GLY A 201 9.28 0.95 1.43
CA GLY A 201 10.53 0.55 0.79
C GLY A 201 11.67 0.41 1.78
N ARG A 202 12.76 -0.17 1.34
CA ARG A 202 13.96 -0.39 2.13
C ARG A 202 15.17 0.24 1.46
N HIS A 203 15.95 1.02 2.20
CA HIS A 203 17.12 1.76 1.67
C HIS A 203 16.75 2.68 0.49
N MET A 204 15.48 3.10 0.36
CA MET A 204 15.05 3.88 -0.77
C MET A 204 15.46 5.35 -0.64
N ASP A 205 15.80 5.95 -1.78
CA ASP A 205 15.96 7.40 -1.90
C ASP A 205 14.58 8.04 -2.08
N LYS A 206 13.93 8.36 -0.95
CA LYS A 206 12.60 8.96 -0.91
C LYS A 206 12.51 10.25 -1.73
N ASP A 207 13.53 11.12 -1.63
CA ASP A 207 13.52 12.42 -2.32
C ASP A 207 13.66 12.23 -3.84
N ALA A 208 14.51 11.30 -4.29
CA ALA A 208 14.63 10.96 -5.69
C ALA A 208 13.34 10.34 -6.24
N LEU A 209 12.70 9.43 -5.49
CA LEU A 209 11.43 8.83 -5.89
C LEU A 209 10.31 9.88 -6.00
N ILE A 210 10.18 10.77 -5.00
CA ILE A 210 9.23 11.89 -5.05
C ILE A 210 9.48 12.77 -6.28
N ALA A 211 10.75 13.12 -6.56
CA ALA A 211 11.08 13.93 -7.72
C ALA A 211 10.72 13.25 -9.04
N SER A 212 10.92 11.95 -9.16
CA SER A 212 10.56 11.17 -10.35
C SER A 212 9.04 11.10 -10.53
N LEU A 213 8.29 10.87 -9.46
CA LEU A 213 6.82 10.91 -9.48
C LEU A 213 6.31 12.32 -9.84
N ASP A 214 6.89 13.37 -9.26
CA ASP A 214 6.52 14.77 -9.56
C ASP A 214 6.80 15.13 -11.03
N ALA A 215 7.83 14.56 -11.67
CA ALA A 215 8.12 14.75 -13.09
C ALA A 215 7.07 14.13 -14.02
N CYS A 216 6.30 13.15 -13.52
CA CYS A 216 5.19 12.56 -14.26
C CYS A 216 3.89 13.37 -14.15
N LEU A 217 3.82 14.38 -13.26
CA LEU A 217 2.64 15.22 -13.11
C LEU A 217 2.48 16.19 -14.28
N THR A 218 1.25 16.64 -14.46
CA THR A 218 0.91 17.71 -15.41
C THR A 218 -0.12 18.65 -14.80
N ASP A 219 -0.27 19.85 -15.38
CA ASP A 219 -1.26 20.80 -14.90
C ASP A 219 -2.68 20.35 -15.32
N TRP A 220 -3.61 20.55 -14.41
CA TRP A 220 -5.04 20.36 -14.64
C TRP A 220 -5.66 21.67 -15.15
N HIS A 221 -6.41 21.58 -16.28
CA HIS A 221 -7.10 22.73 -16.90
C HIS A 221 -8.54 22.41 -17.22
#